data_a5d692999db2e81b96241eff2102a29c
#
_entry.id   a5d692999db2e81b96241eff2102a29c
#
_cell.length_a   1.000
_cell.length_b   1.000
_cell.length_c   1.000
_cell.angle_alpha   90.00
_cell.angle_beta   90.00
_cell.angle_gamma   90.00
#
_symmetry.space_group_name_H-M   'P 1'
#
loop_
_entity.id
_entity.type
_entity.pdbx_description
1 polymer ?
#
loop_
_entity_poly.entity_id
_entity_poly.type
_entity_poly.pdbx_seq_one_letter_code
_entity_poly.pdbx_strand_id
1 'polypeptide(L)'
;MITDTPGILEAGIAGTERGELARIFATEANLLLFVVDNDLQNSEYTALISLAEIGKRSLVVFNKTDLYTEEDKEAIVVKLRERLLGIVSKIDIVAIAANPQSVRLESGEMYLPEPDTMPLIRRMAAVLRAEGEDLIADNILLQSQRLGEEARRLIDTQRRRQAEKVVERFQWIGAGVIAVTPLPVVDVLATAAVNAQMVVEIGKIYGCELNLERGQELAMSLAKTLAGLGIVEGAIKLISTALQLTVATFLIGKAIQGVSAAYLTRIAGKSFIEYFRQNQDWGDGGMTEVVQRQFQLVKKDEFVKSFVKDAITKIVEPLTNIYSANEEAENEEEYYQEEVAINYQPKPSKKVDDYDDWETETRAKREDW
;
A
#
# COMPACT_ATOMS: atom_id res chain seq x y z
N MET A 1 19.64 35.00 0.24
CA MET A 1 19.61 34.50 -1.15
C MET A 1 18.25 34.81 -1.72
N ILE A 2 18.16 35.32 -2.94
CA ILE A 2 16.91 35.57 -3.67
C ILE A 2 16.86 34.48 -4.75
N THR A 3 15.73 33.79 -4.86
CA THR A 3 15.51 32.74 -5.86
C THR A 3 14.40 33.18 -6.79
N ASP A 4 14.69 33.20 -8.10
CA ASP A 4 13.68 33.39 -9.14
C ASP A 4 12.97 32.07 -9.41
N THR A 5 11.64 32.13 -9.58
CA THR A 5 10.82 30.93 -9.80
C THR A 5 10.13 31.04 -11.16
N PRO A 6 9.83 29.90 -11.81
CA PRO A 6 8.92 29.92 -12.95
C PRO A 6 7.59 30.59 -12.59
N GLY A 7 6.95 31.23 -13.56
CA GLY A 7 5.68 31.94 -13.30
C GLY A 7 4.59 31.02 -12.79
N ILE A 8 3.89 31.45 -11.73
CA ILE A 8 2.76 30.71 -11.13
C ILE A 8 1.61 30.47 -12.13
N LEU A 9 1.46 31.32 -13.13
CA LEU A 9 0.44 31.18 -14.18
C LEU A 9 0.76 30.06 -15.19
N GLU A 10 2.01 29.74 -15.40
CA GLU A 10 2.38 28.53 -16.14
C GLU A 10 1.99 27.25 -15.36
N ALA A 11 1.78 27.41 -14.05
CA ALA A 11 1.30 26.41 -13.12
C ALA A 11 -0.23 26.28 -13.05
N GLY A 12 -0.98 27.20 -13.62
CA GLY A 12 -2.47 27.19 -13.67
C GLY A 12 -3.06 26.08 -14.52
N ILE A 13 -2.27 25.40 -15.33
CA ILE A 13 -2.60 24.12 -15.94
C ILE A 13 -2.18 23.06 -14.93
N ALA A 14 -3.12 22.56 -14.16
CA ALA A 14 -2.91 21.53 -13.15
C ALA A 14 -2.06 20.39 -13.72
N GLY A 15 -0.83 20.22 -13.20
CA GLY A 15 0.04 19.10 -13.51
C GLY A 15 1.29 19.39 -14.34
N THR A 16 1.69 20.64 -14.57
CA THR A 16 3.01 20.90 -15.19
C THR A 16 4.12 20.86 -14.13
N GLU A 17 5.22 20.19 -14.41
CA GLU A 17 6.40 20.08 -13.52
C GLU A 17 6.91 21.46 -13.04
N ARG A 18 6.80 22.50 -13.88
CA ARG A 18 7.20 23.86 -13.56
C ARG A 18 6.36 24.49 -12.45
N GLY A 19 5.05 24.22 -12.43
CA GLY A 19 4.15 24.72 -11.42
C GLY A 19 4.37 24.09 -10.06
N GLU A 20 4.66 22.79 -10.02
CA GLU A 20 5.06 22.11 -8.79
C GLU A 20 6.39 22.66 -8.26
N LEU A 21 7.37 22.89 -9.11
CA LEU A 21 8.64 23.53 -8.72
C LEU A 21 8.43 24.92 -8.14
N ALA A 22 7.60 25.76 -8.77
CA ALA A 22 7.28 27.10 -8.23
C ALA A 22 6.64 27.01 -6.82
N ARG A 23 5.73 26.07 -6.61
CA ARG A 23 5.11 25.84 -5.30
C ARG A 23 6.10 25.31 -4.26
N ILE A 24 7.02 24.44 -4.65
CA ILE A 24 8.06 23.93 -3.77
C ILE A 24 8.94 25.09 -3.30
N PHE A 25 9.50 25.87 -4.23
CA PHE A 25 10.31 27.04 -3.88
C PHE A 25 9.55 28.05 -3.03
N ALA A 26 8.28 28.34 -3.33
CA ALA A 26 7.46 29.23 -2.55
C ALA A 26 7.25 28.73 -1.10
N THR A 27 7.09 27.42 -0.92
CA THR A 27 6.96 26.81 0.41
C THR A 27 8.28 26.72 1.19
N GLU A 28 9.41 26.71 0.50
CA GLU A 28 10.74 26.70 1.12
C GLU A 28 11.25 28.13 1.47
N ALA A 29 10.71 29.14 0.80
CA ALA A 29 11.11 30.53 1.05
C ALA A 29 10.65 31.02 2.42
N ASN A 30 11.47 31.89 3.09
CA ASN A 30 11.09 32.52 4.33
C ASN A 30 10.16 33.72 4.08
N LEU A 31 10.36 34.44 2.97
CA LEU A 31 9.56 35.58 2.53
C LEU A 31 9.30 35.45 1.04
N LEU A 32 8.06 35.66 0.62
CA LEU A 32 7.63 35.62 -0.77
C LEU A 32 7.51 37.04 -1.34
N LEU A 33 8.00 37.22 -2.55
CA LEU A 33 7.70 38.38 -3.37
C LEU A 33 6.74 37.94 -4.48
N PHE A 34 5.46 38.28 -4.36
CA PHE A 34 4.46 38.00 -5.33
C PHE A 34 4.35 39.13 -6.32
N VAL A 35 4.93 38.96 -7.50
CA VAL A 35 5.07 40.04 -8.48
C VAL A 35 3.92 40.02 -9.45
N VAL A 36 3.26 41.13 -9.63
CA VAL A 36 2.16 41.37 -10.58
C VAL A 36 2.46 42.61 -11.40
N ASP A 37 1.95 42.73 -12.62
CA ASP A 37 2.11 43.89 -13.48
C ASP A 37 0.82 44.66 -13.73
N ASN A 38 -0.29 44.21 -13.13
CA ASN A 38 -1.61 44.86 -13.19
C ASN A 38 -2.45 44.41 -11.96
N ASP A 39 -3.77 44.60 -12.01
CA ASP A 39 -4.68 43.96 -11.03
C ASP A 39 -4.59 42.45 -11.10
N LEU A 40 -4.79 41.79 -9.96
CA LEU A 40 -4.71 40.32 -9.84
C LEU A 40 -5.73 39.63 -10.72
N GLN A 41 -5.27 38.66 -11.51
CA GLN A 41 -6.14 37.69 -12.17
C GLN A 41 -6.70 36.68 -11.15
N ASN A 42 -7.80 35.99 -11.47
CA ASN A 42 -8.38 35.01 -10.54
C ASN A 42 -7.44 33.86 -10.18
N SER A 43 -6.60 33.42 -11.11
CA SER A 43 -5.59 32.39 -10.89
C SER A 43 -4.48 32.85 -9.95
N GLU A 44 -4.02 34.12 -10.12
CA GLU A 44 -3.02 34.74 -9.24
C GLU A 44 -3.58 34.94 -7.82
N TYR A 45 -4.82 35.43 -7.73
CA TYR A 45 -5.52 35.58 -6.47
C TYR A 45 -5.64 34.25 -5.71
N THR A 46 -6.11 33.19 -6.39
CA THR A 46 -6.23 31.84 -5.81
C THR A 46 -4.87 31.30 -5.35
N ALA A 47 -3.82 31.49 -6.14
CA ALA A 47 -2.47 31.08 -5.78
C ALA A 47 -1.96 31.82 -4.55
N LEU A 48 -2.15 33.16 -4.47
CA LEU A 48 -1.73 33.96 -3.32
C LEU A 48 -2.50 33.57 -2.04
N ILE A 49 -3.81 33.32 -2.12
CA ILE A 49 -4.60 32.80 -0.99
C ILE A 49 -4.02 31.48 -0.50
N SER A 50 -3.79 30.52 -1.40
CA SER A 50 -3.27 29.20 -1.00
C SER A 50 -1.90 29.27 -0.32
N LEU A 51 -1.07 30.25 -0.66
CA LEU A 51 0.22 30.49 -0.01
C LEU A 51 0.04 31.19 1.36
N ALA A 52 -0.93 32.10 1.47
CA ALA A 52 -1.26 32.74 2.74
C ALA A 52 -1.89 31.76 3.75
N GLU A 53 -2.76 30.86 3.30
CA GLU A 53 -3.39 29.82 4.15
C GLU A 53 -2.37 28.87 4.79
N ILE A 54 -1.25 28.60 4.13
CA ILE A 54 -0.14 27.83 4.71
C ILE A 54 0.82 28.66 5.55
N GLY A 55 0.44 29.91 5.87
CA GLY A 55 1.20 30.80 6.75
C GLY A 55 2.40 31.50 6.09
N LYS A 56 2.50 31.53 4.75
CA LYS A 56 3.63 32.21 4.08
C LYS A 56 3.51 33.71 4.08
N ARG A 57 4.50 34.35 4.66
CA ARG A 57 4.66 35.82 4.66
C ARG A 57 4.95 36.29 3.24
N SER A 58 4.08 37.14 2.71
CA SER A 58 4.14 37.58 1.32
C SER A 58 4.14 39.11 1.23
N LEU A 59 4.97 39.66 0.34
CA LEU A 59 4.88 41.01 -0.17
C LEU A 59 4.33 40.96 -1.58
N VAL A 60 3.34 41.78 -1.90
CA VAL A 60 2.81 41.94 -3.25
C VAL A 60 3.52 43.11 -3.92
N VAL A 61 4.13 42.82 -5.06
CA VAL A 61 4.97 43.80 -5.79
C VAL A 61 4.28 44.14 -7.10
N PHE A 62 3.68 45.30 -7.19
CA PHE A 62 3.13 45.81 -8.43
C PHE A 62 4.30 46.42 -9.25
N ASN A 63 4.75 45.71 -10.25
CA ASN A 63 5.86 46.07 -11.12
C ASN A 63 5.39 46.75 -12.40
N LYS A 64 6.31 47.29 -13.18
CA LYS A 64 6.06 48.02 -14.44
C LYS A 64 5.16 49.24 -14.29
N THR A 65 5.30 49.96 -13.14
CA THR A 65 4.50 51.15 -12.88
C THR A 65 4.81 52.30 -13.84
N ASP A 66 5.92 52.26 -14.54
CA ASP A 66 6.32 53.17 -15.63
C ASP A 66 5.36 53.12 -16.84
N LEU A 67 4.53 52.08 -16.97
CA LEU A 67 3.56 51.93 -18.05
C LEU A 67 2.21 52.61 -17.77
N TYR A 68 2.01 53.12 -16.56
CA TYR A 68 0.75 53.68 -16.09
C TYR A 68 0.88 55.20 -15.75
N THR A 69 -0.24 55.90 -15.88
CA THR A 69 -0.33 57.28 -15.31
C THR A 69 -0.36 57.21 -13.80
N GLU A 70 -0.04 58.29 -13.09
CA GLU A 70 -0.11 58.31 -11.62
C GLU A 70 -1.52 58.00 -11.11
N GLU A 71 -2.57 58.45 -11.80
CA GLU A 71 -3.98 58.16 -11.48
C GLU A 71 -4.31 56.66 -11.63
N ASP A 72 -3.89 56.03 -12.72
CA ASP A 72 -4.11 54.60 -12.98
C ASP A 72 -3.34 53.73 -11.97
N LYS A 73 -2.08 54.11 -11.71
CA LYS A 73 -1.23 53.43 -10.70
C LYS A 73 -1.88 53.45 -9.32
N GLU A 74 -2.40 54.62 -8.89
CA GLU A 74 -3.06 54.75 -7.60
C GLU A 74 -4.37 53.93 -7.57
N ALA A 75 -5.16 53.95 -8.63
CA ALA A 75 -6.38 53.16 -8.76
C ALA A 75 -6.09 51.62 -8.66
N ILE A 76 -5.04 51.14 -9.33
CA ILE A 76 -4.61 49.73 -9.25
C ILE A 76 -4.18 49.35 -7.85
N VAL A 77 -3.35 50.22 -7.19
CA VAL A 77 -2.89 49.97 -5.82
C VAL A 77 -4.04 49.94 -4.82
N VAL A 78 -5.01 50.82 -4.96
CA VAL A 78 -6.23 50.83 -4.12
C VAL A 78 -7.01 49.54 -4.31
N LYS A 79 -7.23 49.12 -5.53
CA LYS A 79 -7.95 47.89 -5.87
C LYS A 79 -7.23 46.65 -5.35
N LEU A 80 -5.91 46.54 -5.48
CA LEU A 80 -5.09 45.48 -4.88
C LEU A 80 -5.26 45.43 -3.36
N ARG A 81 -5.25 46.60 -2.70
CA ARG A 81 -5.42 46.71 -1.24
C ARG A 81 -6.81 46.27 -0.78
N GLU A 82 -7.84 46.56 -1.57
CA GLU A 82 -9.21 46.13 -1.29
C GLU A 82 -9.38 44.61 -1.47
N ARG A 83 -8.89 44.07 -2.57
CA ARG A 83 -8.99 42.63 -2.88
C ARG A 83 -8.20 41.74 -1.92
N LEU A 84 -7.09 42.24 -1.41
CA LEU A 84 -6.19 41.51 -0.52
C LEU A 84 -6.42 41.83 0.97
N LEU A 85 -7.54 42.50 1.27
CA LEU A 85 -7.89 42.83 2.66
C LEU A 85 -8.05 41.56 3.50
N GLY A 86 -7.30 41.47 4.61
CA GLY A 86 -7.28 40.30 5.48
C GLY A 86 -6.32 39.18 5.04
N ILE A 87 -5.71 39.29 3.86
CA ILE A 87 -4.73 38.32 3.34
C ILE A 87 -3.32 38.89 3.42
N VAL A 88 -3.14 40.11 2.90
CA VAL A 88 -1.86 40.82 2.91
C VAL A 88 -2.06 42.20 3.51
N SER A 89 -1.14 42.66 4.33
CA SER A 89 -1.21 44.04 4.90
C SER A 89 -1.10 45.10 3.81
N LYS A 90 -1.83 46.20 3.94
CA LYS A 90 -1.80 47.31 2.97
C LYS A 90 -0.42 47.86 2.71
N ILE A 91 0.45 47.82 3.73
CA ILE A 91 1.84 48.32 3.64
C ILE A 91 2.78 47.33 2.95
N ASP A 92 2.32 46.09 2.74
CA ASP A 92 3.04 45.02 2.05
C ASP A 92 2.72 44.93 0.54
N ILE A 93 1.91 45.88 0.07
CA ILE A 93 1.62 46.07 -1.35
C ILE A 93 2.45 47.25 -1.83
N VAL A 94 3.47 46.97 -2.62
CA VAL A 94 4.51 47.96 -3.01
C VAL A 94 4.54 48.08 -4.53
N ALA A 95 4.53 49.33 -5.01
CA ALA A 95 4.61 49.66 -6.43
C ALA A 95 6.06 49.98 -6.80
N ILE A 96 6.55 49.43 -7.92
CA ILE A 96 7.91 49.59 -8.43
C ILE A 96 7.97 49.66 -9.96
N ALA A 97 9.06 50.19 -10.48
CA ALA A 97 9.46 50.09 -11.87
C ALA A 97 10.87 49.47 -11.94
N ALA A 98 10.95 48.12 -12.03
CA ALA A 98 12.26 47.46 -11.96
C ALA A 98 13.11 47.63 -13.21
N ASN A 99 12.49 47.73 -14.38
CA ASN A 99 13.15 47.95 -15.66
C ASN A 99 12.28 48.84 -16.55
N PRO A 100 12.30 50.20 -16.30
CA PRO A 100 11.44 51.13 -17.02
C PRO A 100 11.79 51.18 -18.49
N GLN A 101 10.77 51.38 -19.33
CA GLN A 101 10.96 51.54 -20.75
C GLN A 101 11.50 52.93 -21.11
N SER A 102 12.30 52.95 -22.20
CA SER A 102 12.77 54.25 -22.72
C SER A 102 11.62 55.03 -23.35
N VAL A 103 11.53 56.34 -22.99
CA VAL A 103 10.50 57.25 -23.44
C VAL A 103 11.10 58.23 -24.44
N ARG A 104 10.41 58.48 -25.55
CA ARG A 104 10.83 59.52 -26.51
C ARG A 104 10.30 60.89 -26.04
N LEU A 105 11.22 61.77 -25.76
CA LEU A 105 10.90 63.15 -25.37
C LEU A 105 10.40 63.96 -26.59
N GLU A 106 9.72 65.07 -26.32
CA GLU A 106 9.28 65.98 -27.40
C GLU A 106 10.43 66.52 -28.25
N SER A 107 11.64 66.61 -27.65
CA SER A 107 12.87 66.98 -28.36
C SER A 107 13.31 65.95 -29.42
N GLY A 108 12.75 64.74 -29.43
CA GLY A 108 13.16 63.60 -30.28
C GLY A 108 14.22 62.71 -29.64
N GLU A 109 14.76 63.07 -28.48
CA GLU A 109 15.74 62.29 -27.75
C GLU A 109 15.08 61.11 -27.01
N MET A 110 15.81 59.99 -26.88
CA MET A 110 15.36 58.84 -26.09
C MET A 110 15.86 59.01 -24.64
N TYR A 111 14.97 59.07 -23.72
CA TYR A 111 15.24 59.12 -22.28
C TYR A 111 14.95 57.76 -21.63
N LEU A 112 15.90 57.19 -20.90
CA LEU A 112 15.72 55.98 -20.12
C LEU A 112 15.58 56.37 -18.62
N PRO A 113 14.40 56.23 -18.03
CA PRO A 113 14.22 56.49 -16.60
C PRO A 113 15.07 55.54 -15.75
N GLU A 114 15.47 56.01 -14.56
CA GLU A 114 16.15 55.16 -13.59
C GLU A 114 15.14 54.14 -12.97
N PRO A 115 15.58 52.90 -12.69
CA PRO A 115 14.76 51.93 -11.99
C PRO A 115 14.33 52.42 -10.59
N ASP A 116 13.03 52.40 -10.30
CA ASP A 116 12.48 52.68 -8.98
C ASP A 116 12.17 51.39 -8.22
N THR A 117 13.18 50.83 -7.56
CA THR A 117 13.08 49.61 -6.74
C THR A 117 13.21 49.87 -5.25
N MET A 118 13.54 51.13 -4.89
CA MET A 118 13.80 51.52 -3.49
C MET A 118 12.61 51.29 -2.53
N PRO A 119 11.33 51.48 -2.94
CA PRO A 119 10.19 51.20 -2.08
C PRO A 119 10.15 49.71 -1.67
N LEU A 120 10.42 48.76 -2.58
CA LEU A 120 10.51 47.35 -2.29
C LEU A 120 11.66 47.02 -1.35
N ILE A 121 12.87 47.51 -1.65
CA ILE A 121 14.05 47.28 -0.82
C ILE A 121 13.84 47.76 0.62
N ARG A 122 13.26 48.96 0.80
CA ARG A 122 12.94 49.51 2.13
C ARG A 122 11.90 48.61 2.85
N ARG A 123 10.85 48.17 2.17
CA ARG A 123 9.83 47.31 2.79
C ARG A 123 10.40 45.95 3.16
N MET A 124 11.15 45.31 2.28
CA MET A 124 11.85 44.04 2.57
C MET A 124 12.76 44.20 3.81
N ALA A 125 13.57 45.25 3.84
CA ALA A 125 14.47 45.51 4.99
C ALA A 125 13.69 45.71 6.30
N ALA A 126 12.54 46.40 6.24
CA ALA A 126 11.70 46.60 7.41
C ALA A 126 11.10 45.29 7.92
N VAL A 127 10.56 44.43 7.01
CA VAL A 127 10.01 43.09 7.36
C VAL A 127 11.12 42.21 7.92
N LEU A 128 12.25 42.10 7.23
CA LEU A 128 13.35 41.23 7.67
C LEU A 128 13.97 41.67 9.02
N ARG A 129 13.97 42.95 9.33
CA ARG A 129 14.43 43.46 10.65
C ARG A 129 13.44 43.22 11.77
N ALA A 130 12.15 43.31 11.47
CA ALA A 130 11.08 43.16 12.47
C ALA A 130 10.69 41.70 12.70
N GLU A 131 10.65 40.91 11.66
CA GLU A 131 10.03 39.56 11.65
C GLU A 131 11.02 38.47 11.21
N GLY A 132 12.30 38.79 10.90
CA GLY A 132 13.21 37.84 10.21
C GLY A 132 13.51 36.57 11.00
N GLU A 133 13.64 36.64 12.33
CA GLU A 133 13.84 35.44 13.17
C GLU A 133 12.59 34.59 13.24
N ASP A 134 11.42 35.19 13.37
CA ASP A 134 10.14 34.51 13.40
C ASP A 134 9.85 33.81 12.06
N LEU A 135 10.14 34.49 10.94
CA LEU A 135 9.99 33.91 9.60
C LEU A 135 10.87 32.68 9.38
N ILE A 136 12.06 32.64 9.95
CA ILE A 136 12.94 31.49 9.90
C ILE A 136 12.37 30.36 10.77
N ALA A 137 11.93 30.65 11.97
CA ALA A 137 11.38 29.70 12.92
C ALA A 137 10.09 29.07 12.36
N ASP A 138 9.16 29.87 11.84
CA ASP A 138 7.92 29.42 11.22
C ASP A 138 8.19 28.54 10.01
N ASN A 139 9.16 28.91 9.18
CA ASN A 139 9.53 28.11 8.02
C ASN A 139 10.15 26.76 8.40
N ILE A 140 11.02 26.70 9.39
CA ILE A 140 11.61 25.48 9.94
C ILE A 140 10.48 24.58 10.47
N LEU A 141 9.54 25.14 11.22
CA LEU A 141 8.41 24.39 11.76
C LEU A 141 7.56 23.78 10.64
N LEU A 142 7.19 24.59 9.65
CA LEU A 142 6.39 24.15 8.50
C LEU A 142 7.10 23.04 7.71
N GLN A 143 8.37 23.21 7.41
CA GLN A 143 9.15 22.20 6.69
C GLN A 143 9.31 20.91 7.50
N SER A 144 9.52 21.04 8.83
CA SER A 144 9.60 19.90 9.74
C SER A 144 8.31 19.09 9.79
N GLN A 145 7.15 19.76 9.83
CA GLN A 145 5.84 19.12 9.78
C GLN A 145 5.64 18.37 8.44
N ARG A 146 5.91 19.04 7.32
CA ARG A 146 5.79 18.41 5.98
C ARG A 146 6.70 17.19 5.82
N LEU A 147 7.96 17.30 6.24
CA LEU A 147 8.90 16.19 6.22
C LEU A 147 8.42 15.03 7.09
N GLY A 148 7.86 15.33 8.28
CA GLY A 148 7.27 14.33 9.17
C GLY A 148 6.07 13.63 8.55
N GLU A 149 5.18 14.35 7.87
CA GLU A 149 4.02 13.78 7.16
C GLU A 149 4.46 12.91 5.99
N GLU A 150 5.41 13.38 5.18
CA GLU A 150 5.95 12.61 4.05
C GLU A 150 6.65 11.33 4.52
N ALA A 151 7.47 11.42 5.56
CA ALA A 151 8.12 10.28 6.16
C ALA A 151 7.10 9.24 6.68
N ARG A 152 6.03 9.68 7.35
CA ARG A 152 4.94 8.80 7.80
C ARG A 152 4.24 8.12 6.62
N ARG A 153 3.94 8.84 5.55
CA ARG A 153 3.33 8.27 4.33
C ARG A 153 4.23 7.23 3.67
N LEU A 154 5.52 7.51 3.57
CA LEU A 154 6.50 6.58 2.99
C LEU A 154 6.63 5.32 3.86
N ILE A 155 6.73 5.47 5.18
CA ILE A 155 6.79 4.34 6.13
C ILE A 155 5.51 3.51 6.04
N ASP A 156 4.32 4.12 6.05
CA ASP A 156 3.04 3.41 5.92
C ASP A 156 2.94 2.65 4.61
N THR A 157 3.32 3.27 3.51
CA THR A 157 3.35 2.64 2.19
C THR A 157 4.31 1.44 2.14
N GLN A 158 5.49 1.59 2.71
CA GLN A 158 6.49 0.53 2.74
C GLN A 158 6.08 -0.64 3.65
N ARG A 159 5.56 -0.35 4.84
CA ARG A 159 5.02 -1.36 5.76
C ARG A 159 3.87 -2.14 5.11
N ARG A 160 2.95 -1.43 4.47
CA ARG A 160 1.85 -2.06 3.75
C ARG A 160 2.33 -3.00 2.64
N ARG A 161 3.29 -2.58 1.81
CA ARG A 161 3.88 -3.43 0.76
C ARG A 161 4.55 -4.67 1.33
N GLN A 162 5.26 -4.55 2.45
CA GLN A 162 5.89 -5.70 3.12
C GLN A 162 4.84 -6.65 3.69
N ALA A 163 3.82 -6.13 4.35
CA ALA A 163 2.73 -6.92 4.91
C ALA A 163 1.90 -7.63 3.82
N GLU A 164 1.67 -6.99 2.68
CA GLU A 164 1.03 -7.62 1.52
C GLU A 164 1.82 -8.81 0.97
N LYS A 165 3.15 -8.74 0.94
CA LYS A 165 4.01 -9.89 0.58
C LYS A 165 3.92 -11.03 1.59
N VAL A 166 3.80 -10.71 2.89
CA VAL A 166 3.55 -11.72 3.92
C VAL A 166 2.23 -12.42 3.67
N VAL A 167 1.14 -11.67 3.46
CA VAL A 167 -0.17 -12.23 3.15
C VAL A 167 -0.12 -13.12 1.90
N GLU A 168 0.54 -12.64 0.84
CA GLU A 168 0.68 -13.41 -0.40
C GLU A 168 1.44 -14.73 -0.17
N ARG A 169 2.49 -14.72 0.61
CA ARG A 169 3.23 -15.95 0.96
C ARG A 169 2.37 -16.92 1.76
N PHE A 170 1.74 -16.46 2.82
CA PHE A 170 0.97 -17.31 3.72
C PHE A 170 -0.32 -17.85 3.10
N GLN A 171 -0.98 -17.11 2.20
CA GLN A 171 -2.15 -17.61 1.50
C GLN A 171 -1.85 -18.87 0.68
N TRP A 172 -0.66 -18.94 0.05
CA TRP A 172 -0.27 -20.11 -0.76
C TRP A 172 0.32 -21.24 0.09
N ILE A 173 1.02 -20.94 1.19
CA ILE A 173 1.48 -21.97 2.14
C ILE A 173 0.28 -22.70 2.74
N GLY A 174 -0.71 -21.97 3.27
CA GLY A 174 -1.90 -22.54 3.87
C GLY A 174 -2.71 -23.40 2.88
N ALA A 175 -2.84 -22.90 1.64
CA ALA A 175 -3.53 -23.64 0.58
C ALA A 175 -2.81 -24.93 0.20
N GLY A 176 -1.48 -24.92 0.09
CA GLY A 176 -0.66 -26.09 -0.18
C GLY A 176 -0.78 -27.16 0.90
N VAL A 177 -0.75 -26.76 2.18
CA VAL A 177 -0.94 -27.68 3.32
C VAL A 177 -2.29 -28.39 3.22
N ILE A 178 -3.39 -27.66 3.00
CA ILE A 178 -4.75 -28.23 2.88
C ILE A 178 -4.86 -29.17 1.69
N ALA A 179 -4.25 -28.82 0.57
CA ALA A 179 -4.36 -29.59 -0.66
C ALA A 179 -3.64 -30.94 -0.60
N VAL A 180 -2.58 -31.07 0.19
CA VAL A 180 -1.75 -32.28 0.30
C VAL A 180 -2.18 -33.19 1.47
N THR A 181 -2.77 -32.64 2.55
CA THR A 181 -3.08 -33.37 3.78
C THR A 181 -4.39 -34.15 3.65
N PRO A 182 -4.43 -35.48 3.88
CA PRO A 182 -5.64 -36.28 3.73
C PRO A 182 -6.57 -36.29 4.96
N LEU A 183 -6.19 -35.66 6.09
CA LEU A 183 -6.88 -35.77 7.37
C LEU A 183 -7.58 -34.46 7.81
N PRO A 184 -8.92 -34.43 7.97
CA PRO A 184 -9.69 -33.20 8.22
C PRO A 184 -9.35 -32.49 9.54
N VAL A 185 -8.89 -33.20 10.58
CA VAL A 185 -8.58 -32.61 11.89
C VAL A 185 -7.22 -31.92 11.88
N VAL A 186 -6.24 -32.45 11.17
CA VAL A 186 -4.90 -31.85 11.04
C VAL A 186 -4.97 -30.56 10.24
N ASP A 187 -5.86 -30.46 9.25
CA ASP A 187 -6.06 -29.27 8.41
C ASP A 187 -6.48 -28.03 9.20
N VAL A 188 -7.36 -28.18 10.20
CA VAL A 188 -7.85 -27.05 11.00
C VAL A 188 -6.74 -26.49 11.91
N LEU A 189 -5.97 -27.37 12.58
CA LEU A 189 -4.87 -26.96 13.45
C LEU A 189 -3.71 -26.37 12.67
N ALA A 190 -3.34 -26.99 11.55
CA ALA A 190 -2.29 -26.48 10.67
C ALA A 190 -2.65 -25.11 10.07
N THR A 191 -3.89 -24.95 9.60
CA THR A 191 -4.39 -23.69 9.07
C THR A 191 -4.42 -22.60 10.16
N ALA A 192 -4.83 -22.92 11.38
CA ALA A 192 -4.83 -22.00 12.52
C ALA A 192 -3.40 -21.54 12.85
N ALA A 193 -2.43 -22.45 12.88
CA ALA A 193 -1.02 -22.14 13.14
C ALA A 193 -0.41 -21.26 12.03
N VAL A 194 -0.68 -21.57 10.76
CA VAL A 194 -0.22 -20.79 9.61
C VAL A 194 -0.79 -19.36 9.67
N ASN A 195 -2.09 -19.22 9.95
CA ASN A 195 -2.71 -17.90 10.05
C ASN A 195 -2.22 -17.13 11.28
N ALA A 196 -1.97 -17.80 12.43
CA ALA A 196 -1.39 -17.17 13.60
C ALA A 196 0.02 -16.62 13.32
N GLN A 197 0.84 -17.41 12.64
CA GLN A 197 2.18 -16.97 12.22
C GLN A 197 2.12 -15.77 11.27
N MET A 198 1.20 -15.77 10.33
CA MET A 198 0.95 -14.63 9.44
C MET A 198 0.62 -13.35 10.25
N VAL A 199 -0.28 -13.45 11.24
CA VAL A 199 -0.66 -12.33 12.12
C VAL A 199 0.55 -11.79 12.87
N VAL A 200 1.38 -12.67 13.45
CA VAL A 200 2.61 -12.28 14.17
C VAL A 200 3.58 -11.57 13.23
N GLU A 201 3.78 -12.08 12.01
CA GLU A 201 4.70 -11.44 11.06
C GLU A 201 4.20 -10.09 10.55
N ILE A 202 2.89 -9.95 10.30
CA ILE A 202 2.29 -8.65 9.97
C ILE A 202 2.47 -7.69 11.15
N GLY A 203 2.20 -8.12 12.38
CA GLY A 203 2.39 -7.32 13.59
C GLY A 203 3.80 -6.77 13.70
N LYS A 204 4.82 -7.60 13.49
CA LYS A 204 6.24 -7.20 13.51
C LYS A 204 6.55 -6.09 12.52
N ILE A 205 5.97 -6.11 11.32
CA ILE A 205 6.18 -5.07 10.29
C ILE A 205 5.66 -3.72 10.78
N TYR A 206 4.58 -3.71 11.55
CA TYR A 206 4.01 -2.50 12.15
C TYR A 206 4.64 -2.13 13.50
N GLY A 207 5.62 -2.90 13.97
CA GLY A 207 6.31 -2.66 15.25
C GLY A 207 5.58 -3.20 16.46
N CYS A 208 4.63 -4.13 16.27
CA CYS A 208 3.91 -4.80 17.35
C CYS A 208 4.57 -6.14 17.64
N GLU A 209 5.08 -6.31 18.86
CA GLU A 209 5.62 -7.60 19.32
C GLU A 209 4.46 -8.47 19.83
N LEU A 210 4.13 -9.49 19.06
CA LEU A 210 3.10 -10.47 19.40
C LEU A 210 3.75 -11.84 19.58
N ASN A 211 3.31 -12.57 20.62
CA ASN A 211 3.60 -14.00 20.74
C ASN A 211 2.61 -14.82 19.89
N LEU A 212 2.93 -16.09 19.68
CA LEU A 212 2.12 -16.97 18.84
C LEU A 212 0.71 -17.19 19.42
N GLU A 213 0.56 -17.23 20.75
CA GLU A 213 -0.73 -17.39 21.44
C GLU A 213 -1.66 -16.23 21.11
N ARG A 214 -1.16 -15.00 21.22
CA ARG A 214 -1.94 -13.82 20.85
C ARG A 214 -2.28 -13.79 19.37
N GLY A 215 -1.35 -14.22 18.49
CA GLY A 215 -1.61 -14.42 17.07
C GLY A 215 -2.74 -15.41 16.81
N GLN A 216 -2.79 -16.52 17.54
CA GLN A 216 -3.86 -17.53 17.45
C GLN A 216 -5.22 -16.99 17.92
N GLU A 217 -5.26 -16.26 19.04
CA GLU A 217 -6.48 -15.63 19.54
C GLU A 217 -7.08 -14.66 18.51
N LEU A 218 -6.25 -13.81 17.94
CA LEU A 218 -6.65 -12.84 16.90
C LEU A 218 -7.14 -13.57 15.65
N ALA A 219 -6.39 -14.56 15.14
CA ALA A 219 -6.77 -15.35 13.98
C ALA A 219 -8.09 -16.09 14.21
N MET A 220 -8.29 -16.69 15.37
CA MET A 220 -9.52 -17.39 15.72
C MET A 220 -10.73 -16.45 15.86
N SER A 221 -10.54 -15.27 16.45
CA SER A 221 -11.58 -14.23 16.54
C SER A 221 -12.04 -13.78 15.16
N LEU A 222 -11.09 -13.53 14.27
CA LEU A 222 -11.39 -13.15 12.89
C LEU A 222 -12.08 -14.30 12.11
N ALA A 223 -11.65 -15.55 12.31
CA ALA A 223 -12.28 -16.71 11.68
C ALA A 223 -13.74 -16.87 12.08
N LYS A 224 -14.06 -16.67 13.38
CA LYS A 224 -15.44 -16.64 13.88
C LYS A 224 -16.26 -15.52 13.23
N THR A 225 -15.67 -14.34 13.05
CA THR A 225 -16.32 -13.21 12.38
C THR A 225 -16.59 -13.51 10.90
N LEU A 226 -15.61 -14.09 10.16
CA LEU A 226 -15.79 -14.52 8.78
C LEU A 226 -16.93 -15.53 8.63
N ALA A 227 -16.99 -16.52 9.51
CA ALA A 227 -18.07 -17.51 9.54
C ALA A 227 -19.44 -16.89 9.87
N GLY A 228 -19.50 -16.05 10.92
CA GLY A 228 -20.74 -15.38 11.34
C GLY A 228 -21.33 -14.44 10.29
N LEU A 229 -20.48 -13.88 9.40
CA LEU A 229 -20.91 -13.03 8.29
C LEU A 229 -21.28 -13.82 7.02
N GLY A 230 -21.19 -15.17 7.03
CA GLY A 230 -21.42 -15.99 5.83
C GLY A 230 -20.36 -15.81 4.73
N ILE A 231 -19.23 -15.17 5.06
CA ILE A 231 -18.14 -14.92 4.08
C ILE A 231 -17.47 -16.22 3.67
N VAL A 232 -17.37 -17.19 4.59
CA VAL A 232 -16.79 -18.51 4.29
C VAL A 232 -17.59 -19.21 3.20
N GLU A 233 -18.91 -19.29 3.34
CA GLU A 233 -19.82 -19.90 2.35
C GLU A 233 -19.80 -19.11 1.03
N GLY A 234 -19.82 -17.78 1.13
CA GLY A 234 -19.73 -16.90 -0.04
C GLY A 234 -18.45 -17.08 -0.83
N ALA A 235 -17.30 -17.21 -0.14
CA ALA A 235 -16.00 -17.46 -0.75
C ALA A 235 -15.95 -18.83 -1.46
N ILE A 236 -16.39 -19.90 -0.79
CA ILE A 236 -16.45 -21.25 -1.38
C ILE A 236 -17.32 -21.25 -2.65
N LYS A 237 -18.48 -20.61 -2.62
CA LYS A 237 -19.37 -20.52 -3.78
C LYS A 237 -18.74 -19.75 -4.94
N LEU A 238 -18.10 -18.62 -4.67
CA LEU A 238 -17.39 -17.83 -5.69
C LEU A 238 -16.26 -18.62 -6.35
N ILE A 239 -15.42 -19.25 -5.55
CA ILE A 239 -14.27 -20.03 -6.02
C ILE A 239 -14.74 -21.28 -6.78
N SER A 240 -15.73 -22.01 -6.25
CA SER A 240 -16.32 -23.17 -6.95
C SER A 240 -16.84 -22.80 -8.33
N THR A 241 -17.58 -21.70 -8.44
CA THR A 241 -18.11 -21.23 -9.72
C THR A 241 -17.00 -20.89 -10.70
N ALA A 242 -15.96 -20.19 -10.22
CA ALA A 242 -14.85 -19.78 -11.07
C ALA A 242 -13.96 -20.97 -11.53
N LEU A 243 -13.74 -21.96 -10.67
CA LEU A 243 -12.97 -23.17 -10.99
C LEU A 243 -13.72 -24.12 -11.94
N GLN A 244 -15.03 -24.29 -11.78
CA GLN A 244 -15.86 -25.14 -12.67
C GLN A 244 -15.82 -24.69 -14.13
N LEU A 245 -15.55 -23.43 -14.37
CA LEU A 245 -15.41 -22.88 -15.72
C LEU A 245 -14.03 -23.16 -16.36
N THR A 246 -13.07 -23.67 -15.59
CA THR A 246 -11.65 -23.64 -15.99
C THR A 246 -10.93 -24.99 -15.92
N VAL A 247 -11.40 -26.00 -15.16
CA VAL A 247 -10.66 -27.22 -14.83
C VAL A 247 -11.50 -28.51 -15.07
N ALA A 248 -10.85 -29.57 -15.56
CA ALA A 248 -11.44 -30.90 -15.75
C ALA A 248 -11.75 -31.60 -14.42
N THR A 249 -12.71 -32.54 -14.43
CA THR A 249 -13.63 -32.94 -13.35
C THR A 249 -13.07 -33.65 -12.12
N PHE A 250 -11.87 -34.24 -12.12
CA PHE A 250 -11.47 -35.19 -11.06
C PHE A 250 -10.81 -34.53 -9.82
N LEU A 251 -10.05 -33.44 -9.96
CA LEU A 251 -9.31 -32.78 -8.88
C LEU A 251 -10.07 -31.59 -8.24
N ILE A 252 -11.33 -31.38 -8.65
CA ILE A 252 -12.11 -30.16 -8.31
C ILE A 252 -12.31 -30.00 -6.80
N GLY A 253 -12.58 -31.07 -6.05
CA GLY A 253 -12.92 -30.96 -4.63
C GLY A 253 -11.78 -30.43 -3.74
N LYS A 254 -10.58 -31.00 -3.84
CA LYS A 254 -9.40 -30.56 -3.06
C LYS A 254 -8.89 -29.20 -3.53
N ALA A 255 -8.92 -28.95 -4.84
CA ALA A 255 -8.58 -27.64 -5.41
C ALA A 255 -9.52 -26.54 -4.88
N ILE A 256 -10.82 -26.77 -4.83
CA ILE A 256 -11.81 -25.83 -4.27
C ILE A 256 -11.49 -25.52 -2.81
N GLN A 257 -11.17 -26.52 -1.99
CA GLN A 257 -10.84 -26.34 -0.57
C GLN A 257 -9.55 -25.48 -0.41
N GLY A 258 -8.47 -25.87 -1.08
CA GLY A 258 -7.19 -25.15 -1.01
C GLY A 258 -7.29 -23.71 -1.52
N VAL A 259 -7.93 -23.50 -2.67
CA VAL A 259 -8.09 -22.15 -3.25
C VAL A 259 -9.04 -21.29 -2.42
N SER A 260 -10.11 -21.85 -1.84
CA SER A 260 -11.00 -21.13 -0.94
C SER A 260 -10.29 -20.74 0.36
N ALA A 261 -9.45 -21.61 0.89
CA ALA A 261 -8.63 -21.31 2.07
C ALA A 261 -7.62 -20.19 1.78
N ALA A 262 -6.93 -20.22 0.62
CA ALA A 262 -6.05 -19.13 0.20
C ALA A 262 -6.81 -17.80 0.08
N TYR A 263 -8.00 -17.83 -0.48
CA TYR A 263 -8.85 -16.65 -0.64
C TYR A 263 -9.29 -16.08 0.72
N LEU A 264 -9.69 -16.92 1.66
CA LEU A 264 -10.04 -16.53 3.03
C LEU A 264 -8.83 -16.01 3.80
N THR A 265 -7.66 -16.65 3.67
CA THR A 265 -6.40 -16.17 4.26
C THR A 265 -6.03 -14.78 3.73
N ARG A 266 -6.27 -14.51 2.45
CA ARG A 266 -6.06 -13.17 1.88
C ARG A 266 -6.98 -12.12 2.51
N ILE A 267 -8.26 -12.43 2.69
CA ILE A 267 -9.23 -11.52 3.36
C ILE A 267 -8.77 -11.28 4.79
N ALA A 268 -8.42 -12.33 5.51
CA ALA A 268 -7.93 -12.25 6.89
C ALA A 268 -6.65 -11.39 6.98
N GLY A 269 -5.66 -11.67 6.16
CA GLY A 269 -4.39 -10.93 6.14
C GLY A 269 -4.58 -9.44 5.81
N LYS A 270 -5.42 -9.11 4.82
CA LYS A 270 -5.76 -7.73 4.49
C LYS A 270 -6.49 -7.02 5.65
N SER A 271 -7.35 -7.73 6.38
CA SER A 271 -8.02 -7.20 7.56
C SER A 271 -7.03 -6.92 8.71
N PHE A 272 -6.04 -7.80 8.91
CA PHE A 272 -4.99 -7.59 9.90
C PHE A 272 -4.03 -6.47 9.52
N ILE A 273 -3.73 -6.27 8.24
CA ILE A 273 -2.98 -5.10 7.79
C ILE A 273 -3.67 -3.81 8.24
N GLU A 274 -4.99 -3.72 8.06
CA GLU A 274 -5.75 -2.55 8.47
C GLU A 274 -5.78 -2.37 9.99
N TYR A 275 -5.95 -3.47 10.76
CA TYR A 275 -5.91 -3.49 12.20
C TYR A 275 -4.57 -2.95 12.77
N PHE A 276 -3.45 -3.45 12.28
CA PHE A 276 -2.13 -3.01 12.75
C PHE A 276 -1.79 -1.60 12.26
N ARG A 277 -2.26 -1.21 11.08
CA ARG A 277 -2.13 0.15 10.56
C ARG A 277 -2.80 1.19 11.45
N GLN A 278 -3.91 0.81 12.09
CA GLN A 278 -4.65 1.64 13.04
C GLN A 278 -4.20 1.40 14.52
N ASN A 279 -2.94 1.05 14.74
CA ASN A 279 -2.38 0.82 16.09
C ASN A 279 -3.14 -0.25 16.90
N GLN A 280 -3.45 -1.38 16.29
CA GLN A 280 -4.20 -2.48 16.90
C GLN A 280 -5.65 -2.09 17.26
N ASP A 281 -6.27 -1.28 16.42
CA ASP A 281 -7.66 -0.88 16.52
C ASP A 281 -8.42 -1.27 15.25
N TRP A 282 -9.67 -1.71 15.42
CA TRP A 282 -10.57 -2.04 14.32
C TRP A 282 -11.38 -0.83 13.83
N GLY A 283 -11.24 0.32 14.47
CA GLY A 283 -12.03 1.52 14.20
C GLY A 283 -13.47 1.43 14.72
N ASP A 284 -14.25 2.48 14.47
CA ASP A 284 -15.61 2.65 15.00
C ASP A 284 -16.59 1.54 14.59
N GLY A 285 -16.43 0.97 13.40
CA GLY A 285 -17.26 -0.14 12.88
C GLY A 285 -16.80 -1.53 13.32
N GLY A 286 -15.71 -1.62 14.06
CA GLY A 286 -15.15 -2.85 14.59
C GLY A 286 -14.65 -3.83 13.50
N MET A 287 -14.26 -5.03 13.95
CA MET A 287 -13.74 -6.10 13.09
C MET A 287 -14.70 -6.45 11.93
N THR A 288 -16.00 -6.44 12.21
CA THR A 288 -17.05 -6.80 11.24
C THR A 288 -17.03 -5.89 10.01
N GLU A 289 -16.94 -4.58 10.21
CA GLU A 289 -16.89 -3.63 9.09
C GLU A 289 -15.62 -3.77 8.27
N VAL A 290 -14.46 -3.89 8.94
CA VAL A 290 -13.17 -4.06 8.25
C VAL A 290 -13.20 -5.32 7.39
N VAL A 291 -13.65 -6.44 7.94
CA VAL A 291 -13.73 -7.72 7.22
C VAL A 291 -14.70 -7.65 6.04
N GLN A 292 -15.89 -7.09 6.23
CA GLN A 292 -16.85 -6.88 5.14
C GLN A 292 -16.27 -6.02 4.02
N ARG A 293 -15.63 -4.91 4.37
CA ARG A 293 -14.98 -4.01 3.40
C ARG A 293 -13.90 -4.75 2.61
N GLN A 294 -13.04 -5.53 3.27
CA GLN A 294 -12.00 -6.31 2.58
C GLN A 294 -12.61 -7.37 1.65
N PHE A 295 -13.67 -8.06 2.09
CA PHE A 295 -14.38 -9.03 1.25
C PHE A 295 -14.98 -8.38 0.00
N GLN A 296 -15.63 -7.23 0.12
CA GLN A 296 -16.20 -6.51 -1.03
C GLN A 296 -15.13 -6.07 -2.04
N LEU A 297 -13.93 -5.70 -1.58
CA LEU A 297 -12.82 -5.34 -2.47
C LEU A 297 -12.31 -6.52 -3.31
N VAL A 298 -12.26 -7.72 -2.73
CA VAL A 298 -11.75 -8.92 -3.41
C VAL A 298 -12.84 -9.73 -4.13
N LYS A 299 -14.12 -9.45 -3.89
CA LYS A 299 -15.26 -10.11 -4.55
C LYS A 299 -15.43 -9.74 -6.03
N LYS A 300 -14.76 -8.72 -6.52
CA LYS A 300 -14.86 -8.27 -7.92
C LYS A 300 -14.46 -9.37 -8.89
N ASP A 301 -15.25 -9.57 -9.94
CA ASP A 301 -15.07 -10.67 -10.91
C ASP A 301 -13.66 -10.70 -11.54
N GLU A 302 -13.10 -9.55 -11.87
CA GLU A 302 -11.75 -9.45 -12.41
C GLU A 302 -10.69 -9.97 -11.45
N PHE A 303 -10.83 -9.63 -10.15
CA PHE A 303 -9.94 -10.10 -9.11
C PHE A 303 -10.06 -11.61 -8.91
N VAL A 304 -11.30 -12.14 -8.81
CA VAL A 304 -11.56 -13.58 -8.62
C VAL A 304 -10.98 -14.38 -9.79
N LYS A 305 -11.16 -13.93 -11.02
CA LYS A 305 -10.60 -14.60 -12.22
C LYS A 305 -9.06 -14.62 -12.19
N SER A 306 -8.43 -13.48 -11.87
CA SER A 306 -6.96 -13.42 -11.74
C SER A 306 -6.47 -14.32 -10.61
N PHE A 307 -7.12 -14.27 -9.45
CA PHE A 307 -6.76 -15.07 -8.29
C PHE A 307 -6.86 -16.58 -8.56
N VAL A 308 -7.94 -17.02 -9.24
CA VAL A 308 -8.13 -18.43 -9.63
C VAL A 308 -7.07 -18.86 -10.64
N LYS A 309 -6.70 -18.01 -11.59
CA LYS A 309 -5.61 -18.31 -12.53
C LYS A 309 -4.29 -18.54 -11.80
N ASP A 310 -3.93 -17.66 -10.85
CA ASP A 310 -2.73 -17.82 -10.03
C ASP A 310 -2.79 -19.09 -9.17
N ALA A 311 -3.98 -19.43 -8.66
CA ALA A 311 -4.21 -20.63 -7.87
C ALA A 311 -4.07 -21.93 -8.69
N ILE A 312 -4.51 -21.92 -9.93
CA ILE A 312 -4.33 -23.07 -10.85
C ILE A 312 -2.85 -23.38 -10.99
N THR A 313 -2.03 -22.38 -11.32
CA THR A 313 -0.59 -22.57 -11.49
C THR A 313 0.13 -22.93 -10.20
N LYS A 314 -0.27 -22.36 -9.05
CA LYS A 314 0.46 -22.53 -7.78
C LYS A 314 -0.01 -23.74 -6.95
N ILE A 315 -1.23 -24.22 -7.16
CA ILE A 315 -1.84 -25.30 -6.37
C ILE A 315 -2.30 -26.45 -7.24
N VAL A 316 -3.08 -26.18 -8.30
CA VAL A 316 -3.77 -27.24 -9.05
C VAL A 316 -2.77 -28.03 -9.91
N GLU A 317 -1.92 -27.37 -10.69
CA GLU A 317 -0.91 -28.03 -11.53
C GLU A 317 0.08 -28.89 -10.71
N PRO A 318 0.67 -28.42 -9.60
CA PRO A 318 1.52 -29.25 -8.77
C PRO A 318 0.80 -30.47 -8.17
N LEU A 319 -0.48 -30.31 -7.76
CA LEU A 319 -1.29 -31.41 -7.26
C LEU A 319 -1.55 -32.45 -8.35
N THR A 320 -1.91 -32.01 -9.55
CA THR A 320 -2.13 -32.91 -10.70
C THR A 320 -0.89 -33.75 -10.97
N ASN A 321 0.30 -33.14 -10.97
CA ASN A 321 1.56 -33.83 -11.21
C ASN A 321 1.89 -34.85 -10.10
N ILE A 322 1.56 -34.56 -8.83
CA ILE A 322 1.77 -35.49 -7.71
C ILE A 322 0.83 -36.69 -7.82
N TYR A 323 -0.45 -36.46 -8.17
CA TYR A 323 -1.43 -37.55 -8.29
C TYR A 323 -1.16 -38.43 -9.51
N SER A 324 -0.78 -37.84 -10.67
CA SER A 324 -0.41 -38.66 -11.85
C SER A 324 0.86 -39.47 -11.59
N ALA A 325 1.85 -38.95 -10.91
CA ALA A 325 3.05 -39.69 -10.55
C ALA A 325 2.76 -40.85 -9.56
N ASN A 326 1.82 -40.67 -8.63
CA ASN A 326 1.40 -41.73 -7.71
C ASN A 326 0.58 -42.79 -8.42
N GLU A 327 -0.33 -42.42 -9.34
CA GLU A 327 -1.07 -43.41 -10.17
C GLU A 327 -0.15 -44.23 -11.07
N GLU A 328 0.88 -43.62 -11.64
CA GLU A 328 1.91 -44.34 -12.42
C GLU A 328 2.70 -45.30 -11.53
N ALA A 329 3.08 -44.88 -10.30
CA ALA A 329 3.79 -45.77 -9.37
C ALA A 329 2.90 -46.91 -8.84
N GLU A 330 1.62 -46.67 -8.53
CA GLU A 330 0.68 -47.75 -8.14
C GLU A 330 0.43 -48.74 -9.28
N ASN A 331 0.30 -48.25 -10.51
CA ASN A 331 0.14 -49.12 -11.68
C ASN A 331 1.42 -49.95 -11.97
N GLU A 332 2.63 -49.40 -11.74
CA GLU A 332 3.88 -50.14 -11.84
C GLU A 332 3.97 -51.21 -10.75
N GLU A 333 3.61 -50.90 -9.49
CA GLU A 333 3.60 -51.92 -8.41
C GLU A 333 2.56 -53.02 -8.67
N GLU A 334 1.37 -52.69 -9.17
CA GLU A 334 0.34 -53.66 -9.53
C GLU A 334 0.81 -54.59 -10.68
N TYR A 335 1.47 -54.01 -11.69
CA TYR A 335 2.08 -54.75 -12.79
C TYR A 335 3.17 -55.70 -12.31
N TYR A 336 4.06 -55.28 -11.42
CA TYR A 336 5.10 -56.14 -10.82
C TYR A 336 4.50 -57.23 -9.94
N GLN A 337 3.41 -56.96 -9.21
CA GLN A 337 2.72 -57.99 -8.40
C GLN A 337 2.00 -59.04 -9.29
N GLU A 338 1.38 -58.63 -10.40
CA GLU A 338 0.80 -59.57 -11.37
C GLU A 338 1.88 -60.40 -12.06
N GLU A 339 2.99 -59.84 -12.48
CA GLU A 339 4.10 -60.56 -13.12
C GLU A 339 4.74 -61.58 -12.16
N VAL A 340 4.88 -61.25 -10.88
CA VAL A 340 5.35 -62.16 -9.83
C VAL A 340 4.33 -63.26 -9.57
N ALA A 341 3.01 -62.98 -9.57
CA ALA A 341 1.98 -63.95 -9.38
C ALA A 341 1.86 -64.95 -10.56
N ILE A 342 2.05 -64.47 -11.78
CA ILE A 342 2.03 -65.32 -12.99
C ILE A 342 3.26 -66.24 -13.05
N ASN A 343 4.41 -65.82 -12.60
CA ASN A 343 5.66 -66.59 -12.61
C ASN A 343 5.83 -67.50 -11.40
N TYR A 344 4.97 -67.42 -10.38
CA TYR A 344 5.00 -68.31 -9.21
C TYR A 344 4.26 -69.58 -9.50
N GLN A 345 4.91 -70.58 -10.15
CA GLN A 345 4.47 -71.99 -10.16
C GLN A 345 4.94 -72.66 -8.87
N PRO A 346 4.02 -73.11 -7.96
CA PRO A 346 4.44 -73.80 -6.77
C PRO A 346 5.07 -75.16 -7.19
N LYS A 347 6.32 -75.39 -6.81
CA LYS A 347 6.96 -76.70 -6.96
C LYS A 347 6.06 -77.77 -6.31
N PRO A 348 5.81 -78.93 -6.96
CA PRO A 348 4.99 -79.94 -6.36
C PRO A 348 5.62 -80.47 -5.09
N SER A 349 4.90 -80.42 -3.97
CA SER A 349 5.29 -80.93 -2.68
C SER A 349 5.69 -82.43 -2.81
N LYS A 350 6.93 -82.77 -2.55
CA LYS A 350 7.33 -84.18 -2.31
C LYS A 350 6.55 -84.65 -1.09
N LYS A 351 5.78 -85.71 -1.24
CA LYS A 351 5.21 -86.49 -0.15
C LYS A 351 6.39 -86.94 0.72
N VAL A 352 6.41 -86.52 1.95
CA VAL A 352 7.32 -87.06 3.01
C VAL A 352 6.47 -88.21 3.61
N ASP A 353 6.87 -89.45 3.31
CA ASP A 353 6.38 -90.61 3.98
C ASP A 353 6.75 -90.60 5.43
N ASP A 354 5.82 -91.03 6.28
CA ASP A 354 5.87 -91.43 7.66
C ASP A 354 7.24 -91.65 8.25
N TYR A 355 7.58 -90.94 9.33
CA TYR A 355 8.45 -91.41 10.40
C TYR A 355 7.87 -90.96 11.76
N ASP A 356 6.98 -91.85 12.30
CA ASP A 356 6.89 -92.09 13.75
C ASP A 356 8.27 -92.56 14.24
N ASP A 357 8.95 -91.83 15.07
CA ASP A 357 9.72 -92.40 16.12
C ASP A 357 10.59 -91.28 16.81
N TRP A 358 10.06 -90.56 17.81
CA TRP A 358 10.90 -89.97 18.84
C TRP A 358 10.16 -89.42 20.09
N GLU A 359 9.21 -90.19 20.56
CA GLU A 359 8.55 -89.96 21.85
C GLU A 359 9.28 -90.56 23.06
N THR A 360 10.52 -91.00 23.00
CA THR A 360 11.16 -91.75 24.11
C THR A 360 12.45 -91.09 24.66
N GLU A 361 12.86 -89.88 24.37
CA GLU A 361 14.13 -89.35 24.91
C GLU A 361 14.06 -88.04 25.65
N THR A 362 12.98 -87.52 26.16
CA THR A 362 12.95 -86.27 26.96
C THR A 362 12.32 -86.43 28.36
N ARG A 363 12.52 -87.60 29.02
CA ARG A 363 12.07 -87.79 30.41
C ARG A 363 13.19 -88.08 31.38
N ALA A 364 14.42 -87.72 31.13
CA ALA A 364 15.54 -87.91 32.03
C ALA A 364 16.48 -86.70 31.98
N LYS A 365 16.08 -85.52 32.53
CA LYS A 365 16.98 -84.47 33.01
C LYS A 365 16.18 -83.27 33.51
N ARG A 366 15.42 -83.52 34.60
CA ARG A 366 15.01 -82.48 35.50
C ARG A 366 15.21 -83.02 36.92
N GLU A 367 16.40 -83.03 37.37
CA GLU A 367 16.80 -82.98 38.79
C GLU A 367 18.25 -82.47 38.79
N ASP A 368 18.50 -81.51 39.61
CA ASP A 368 19.79 -80.86 39.91
C ASP A 368 20.07 -79.54 39.08
N TRP A 369 19.65 -78.54 39.66
CA TRP A 369 20.21 -77.28 40.18
C TRP A 369 19.15 -76.15 40.11
#